data_893efedfcaf180bbfb43a8e33daf54d5
#
_entry.id   893efedfcaf180bbfb43a8e33daf54d5
#
_cell.length_a   1.000
_cell.length_b   1.000
_cell.length_c   1.000
_cell.angle_alpha   90.00
_cell.angle_beta   90.00
_cell.angle_gamma   90.00
#
_symmetry.space_group_name_H-M   'P 1'
#
loop_
_entity.id
_entity.type
_entity.pdbx_description
1 polymer ?
#
loop_
_entity_poly.entity_id
_entity_poly.type
_entity_poly.pdbx_seq_one_letter_code
_entity_poly.pdbx_strand_id
1 'polypeptide(L)'
;FMNEVLEEVMKHAGDDMAIVVKTNMWDDCWRGSDIEEGIKIAKEIAKHKVHGIVLSGGTVSRSPMTILGGAMPNKTLAHYMDMKSFWWLKAALNIPGVAPIMMPTSPFKELYFMEKAKRFQQEITDVPLIYVGGVQSGDNCQQIMDEGFELFQIAHVLIKDPDFVKHVQENPHYHAGCGRSNYCVGRMYTIDMKC
;
A
#
# COMPACT_ATOMS: atom_id res chain seq x y z
N PHE A 1 15.31 18.72 4.88
CA PHE A 1 13.89 18.73 5.28
C PHE A 1 13.49 17.44 5.99
N MET A 2 13.59 16.24 5.33
CA MET A 2 13.19 14.96 5.94
C MET A 2 13.93 14.72 7.27
N ASN A 3 15.25 14.87 7.30
CA ASN A 3 16.07 14.67 8.48
C ASN A 3 15.68 15.62 9.62
N GLU A 4 15.51 16.91 9.34
CA GLU A 4 15.07 17.91 10.31
C GLU A 4 13.71 17.54 10.94
N VAL A 5 12.76 17.05 10.12
CA VAL A 5 11.46 16.59 10.62
C VAL A 5 11.61 15.38 11.52
N LEU A 6 12.40 14.38 11.10
CA LEU A 6 12.63 13.17 11.91
C LEU A 6 13.35 13.49 13.22
N GLU A 7 14.34 14.36 13.20
CA GLU A 7 15.03 14.81 14.42
C GLU A 7 14.06 15.43 15.43
N GLU A 8 13.19 16.34 14.96
CA GLU A 8 12.20 16.96 15.83
C GLU A 8 11.12 15.97 16.31
N VAL A 9 10.67 15.05 15.45
CA VAL A 9 9.73 14.01 15.88
C VAL A 9 10.34 13.10 16.93
N MET A 10 11.55 12.58 16.71
CA MET A 10 12.23 11.70 17.67
C MET A 10 12.49 12.39 19.00
N LYS A 11 12.85 13.67 18.99
CA LYS A 11 13.07 14.48 20.18
C LYS A 11 11.82 14.65 21.04
N HIS A 12 10.63 14.76 20.39
CA HIS A 12 9.37 15.02 21.09
C HIS A 12 8.56 13.76 21.40
N ALA A 13 8.87 12.63 20.75
CA ALA A 13 8.15 11.37 20.96
C ALA A 13 8.39 10.76 22.35
N GLY A 14 9.57 11.00 22.95
CA GLY A 14 9.96 10.37 24.21
C GLY A 14 10.15 8.85 24.06
N ASP A 15 10.32 8.17 25.19
CA ASP A 15 10.62 6.74 25.24
C ASP A 15 9.37 5.85 25.17
N ASP A 16 8.18 6.43 25.36
CA ASP A 16 6.91 5.70 25.44
C ASP A 16 6.21 5.53 24.09
N MET A 17 6.74 6.10 23.00
CA MET A 17 6.10 6.10 21.69
C MET A 17 6.98 5.47 20.61
N ALA A 18 6.46 4.45 19.93
CA ALA A 18 7.09 3.88 18.76
C ALA A 18 6.88 4.78 17.52
N ILE A 19 7.97 5.21 16.90
CA ILE A 19 7.96 5.98 15.67
C ILE A 19 8.22 5.07 14.49
N VAL A 20 7.24 4.98 13.60
CA VAL A 20 7.31 4.19 12.37
C VAL A 20 7.21 5.12 11.17
N VAL A 21 8.12 4.98 10.22
CA VAL A 21 8.16 5.80 9.00
C VAL A 21 7.72 4.98 7.81
N LYS A 22 6.75 5.48 7.05
CA LYS A 22 6.34 4.88 5.79
C LYS A 22 7.02 5.60 4.63
N THR A 23 7.76 4.85 3.80
CA THR A 23 8.45 5.38 2.63
C THR A 23 8.16 4.54 1.39
N ASN A 24 8.32 5.11 0.21
CA ASN A 24 8.25 4.37 -1.03
C ASN A 24 9.57 3.65 -1.31
N MET A 25 9.47 2.40 -1.76
CA MET A 25 10.60 1.67 -2.33
C MET A 25 10.94 2.20 -3.74
N TRP A 26 9.93 2.66 -4.48
CA TRP A 26 10.02 3.31 -5.80
C TRP A 26 8.68 3.98 -6.13
N ASP A 27 8.66 4.92 -7.05
CA ASP A 27 7.44 5.69 -7.37
C ASP A 27 6.63 5.11 -8.53
N ASP A 28 7.20 4.17 -9.29
CA ASP A 28 6.59 3.52 -10.45
C ASP A 28 6.03 4.52 -11.49
N CYS A 29 6.75 5.59 -11.73
CA CYS A 29 6.36 6.61 -12.69
C CYS A 29 7.57 7.28 -13.35
N TRP A 30 7.35 7.89 -14.51
CA TRP A 30 8.39 8.66 -15.20
C TRP A 30 8.90 9.81 -14.34
N ARG A 31 10.23 9.90 -14.18
CA ARG A 31 10.92 10.84 -13.28
C ARG A 31 10.58 10.65 -11.79
N GLY A 32 10.05 9.52 -11.41
CA GLY A 32 9.95 9.11 -10.02
C GLY A 32 11.24 8.48 -9.52
N SER A 33 11.34 8.28 -8.22
CA SER A 33 12.44 7.55 -7.60
C SER A 33 12.45 6.08 -8.02
N ASP A 34 13.64 5.56 -8.26
CA ASP A 34 13.86 4.12 -8.47
C ASP A 34 14.16 3.40 -7.14
N ILE A 35 14.39 2.09 -7.22
CA ILE A 35 14.67 1.26 -6.04
C ILE A 35 15.97 1.67 -5.36
N GLU A 36 17.00 2.03 -6.10
CA GLU A 36 18.30 2.43 -5.53
C GLU A 36 18.18 3.75 -4.76
N GLU A 37 17.39 4.67 -5.27
CA GLU A 37 17.08 5.91 -4.57
C GLU A 37 16.20 5.67 -3.34
N GLY A 38 15.20 4.78 -3.44
CA GLY A 38 14.38 4.34 -2.31
C GLY A 38 15.22 3.72 -1.18
N ILE A 39 16.20 2.87 -1.51
CA ILE A 39 17.14 2.30 -0.53
C ILE A 39 17.98 3.39 0.14
N LYS A 40 18.48 4.38 -0.61
CA LYS A 40 19.22 5.51 -0.03
C LYS A 40 18.36 6.30 0.95
N ILE A 41 17.12 6.58 0.59
CA ILE A 41 16.16 7.27 1.46
C ILE A 41 15.91 6.46 2.73
N ALA A 42 15.67 5.16 2.62
CA ALA A 42 15.43 4.30 3.77
C ALA A 42 16.65 4.18 4.68
N LYS A 43 17.88 4.16 4.13
CA LYS A 43 19.13 4.24 4.91
C LYS A 43 19.26 5.57 5.66
N GLU A 44 18.88 6.69 5.05
CA GLU A 44 18.84 7.97 5.75
C GLU A 44 17.83 7.98 6.91
N ILE A 45 16.63 7.40 6.69
CA ILE A 45 15.63 7.25 7.75
C ILE A 45 16.18 6.39 8.90
N ALA A 46 16.85 5.28 8.60
CA ALA A 46 17.41 4.37 9.59
C ALA A 46 18.44 5.04 10.53
N LYS A 47 19.21 6.04 10.05
CA LYS A 47 20.15 6.81 10.87
C LYS A 47 19.49 7.51 12.06
N HIS A 48 18.21 7.84 11.97
CA HIS A 48 17.45 8.47 13.05
C HIS A 48 16.98 7.47 14.11
N LYS A 49 17.31 6.16 13.98
CA LYS A 49 16.94 5.10 14.92
C LYS A 49 15.42 5.02 15.14
N VAL A 50 14.65 5.19 14.08
CA VAL A 50 13.20 4.98 14.10
C VAL A 50 12.88 3.52 14.44
N HIS A 51 11.71 3.25 14.97
CA HIS A 51 11.31 1.93 15.48
C HIS A 51 10.86 0.96 14.38
N GLY A 52 10.66 1.47 13.16
CA GLY A 52 10.34 0.64 12.00
C GLY A 52 10.18 1.45 10.73
N ILE A 53 10.38 0.80 9.57
CA ILE A 53 10.17 1.40 8.25
C ILE A 53 9.17 0.55 7.48
N VAL A 54 8.03 1.15 7.10
CA VAL A 54 7.02 0.51 6.24
C VAL A 54 7.40 0.71 4.78
N LEU A 55 7.59 -0.39 4.07
CA LEU A 55 8.01 -0.43 2.67
C LEU A 55 6.80 -0.34 1.72
N SER A 56 6.49 0.86 1.24
CA SER A 56 5.43 1.12 0.27
C SER A 56 5.97 1.26 -1.15
N GLY A 57 5.12 1.51 -2.13
CA GLY A 57 5.55 1.78 -3.50
C GLY A 57 4.46 2.38 -4.36
N GLY A 58 4.86 3.05 -5.44
CA GLY A 58 3.96 3.75 -6.33
C GLY A 58 3.45 5.09 -5.80
N THR A 59 2.81 5.83 -6.67
CA THR A 59 2.18 7.13 -6.36
C THR A 59 0.71 7.14 -6.74
N VAL A 60 -0.16 7.64 -5.86
CA VAL A 60 -1.62 7.67 -6.10
C VAL A 60 -1.98 8.44 -7.37
N SER A 61 -1.25 9.52 -7.67
CA SER A 61 -1.56 10.40 -8.81
C SER A 61 -1.06 9.88 -10.17
N ARG A 62 0.00 9.06 -10.20
CA ARG A 62 0.65 8.63 -11.45
C ARG A 62 0.65 7.13 -11.66
N SER A 63 0.70 6.35 -10.59
CA SER A 63 0.74 4.89 -10.63
C SER A 63 -0.23 4.25 -9.61
N PRO A 64 -1.52 4.64 -9.59
CA PRO A 64 -2.46 4.15 -8.58
C PRO A 64 -2.61 2.63 -8.59
N MET A 65 -2.46 2.00 -9.76
CA MET A 65 -2.61 0.56 -9.89
C MET A 65 -1.46 -0.24 -9.26
N THR A 66 -0.29 0.36 -9.10
CA THR A 66 0.83 -0.24 -8.34
C THR A 66 0.47 -0.44 -6.87
N ILE A 67 -0.29 0.48 -6.30
CA ILE A 67 -0.74 0.42 -4.90
C ILE A 67 -1.99 -0.47 -4.76
N LEU A 68 -2.91 -0.35 -5.69
CA LEU A 68 -4.23 -0.98 -5.59
C LEU A 68 -4.26 -2.41 -6.14
N GLY A 69 -3.57 -2.66 -7.25
CA GLY A 69 -3.73 -3.88 -8.06
C GLY A 69 -5.14 -4.00 -8.64
N GLY A 70 -5.35 -4.92 -9.56
CA GLY A 70 -6.67 -5.19 -10.14
C GLY A 70 -7.16 -4.11 -11.11
N ALA A 71 -8.44 -3.79 -11.06
CA ALA A 71 -9.08 -2.80 -11.93
C ALA A 71 -9.41 -1.51 -11.18
N MET A 72 -9.25 -0.36 -11.86
CA MET A 72 -9.75 0.91 -11.32
C MET A 72 -11.28 0.91 -11.34
N PRO A 73 -11.96 1.20 -10.22
CA PRO A 73 -13.41 1.17 -10.12
C PRO A 73 -14.05 2.43 -10.73
N ASN A 74 -13.83 2.67 -12.03
CA ASN A 74 -14.19 3.90 -12.73
C ASN A 74 -15.67 4.29 -12.58
N LYS A 75 -16.58 3.31 -12.69
CA LYS A 75 -18.02 3.57 -12.51
C LYS A 75 -18.34 3.99 -11.08
N THR A 76 -17.71 3.36 -10.10
CA THR A 76 -17.89 3.68 -8.69
C THR A 76 -17.33 5.06 -8.35
N LEU A 77 -16.12 5.36 -8.83
CA LEU A 77 -15.53 6.69 -8.70
C LEU A 77 -16.41 7.77 -9.34
N ALA A 78 -16.85 7.55 -10.58
CA ALA A 78 -17.74 8.49 -11.27
C ALA A 78 -19.11 8.69 -10.58
N HIS A 79 -19.56 7.68 -9.81
CA HIS A 79 -20.82 7.77 -9.05
C HIS A 79 -20.66 8.52 -7.74
N TYR A 80 -19.61 8.23 -6.96
CA TYR A 80 -19.44 8.75 -5.59
C TYR A 80 -18.62 10.03 -5.51
N MET A 81 -17.68 10.27 -6.40
CA MET A 81 -16.95 11.53 -6.43
C MET A 81 -17.82 12.66 -6.99
N ASP A 82 -17.80 13.83 -6.36
CA ASP A 82 -18.41 15.04 -6.91
C ASP A 82 -17.58 15.55 -8.08
N MET A 83 -17.92 15.07 -9.27
CA MET A 83 -17.25 15.41 -10.53
C MET A 83 -17.95 16.53 -11.29
N LYS A 84 -18.59 17.49 -10.61
CA LYS A 84 -19.27 18.62 -11.28
C LYS A 84 -18.34 19.38 -12.20
N SER A 85 -17.10 19.62 -11.75
CA SER A 85 -16.08 20.29 -12.57
C SER A 85 -15.49 19.42 -13.69
N PHE A 86 -15.71 18.11 -13.67
CA PHE A 86 -15.16 17.14 -14.62
C PHE A 86 -16.26 16.30 -15.28
N TRP A 87 -17.41 16.91 -15.53
CA TRP A 87 -18.54 16.21 -16.15
C TRP A 87 -18.19 15.51 -17.47
N TRP A 88 -17.30 16.11 -18.28
CA TRP A 88 -16.79 15.53 -19.51
C TRP A 88 -15.99 14.23 -19.27
N LEU A 89 -15.21 14.14 -18.19
CA LEU A 89 -14.48 12.94 -17.80
C LEU A 89 -15.46 11.83 -17.42
N LYS A 90 -16.50 12.17 -16.66
CA LYS A 90 -17.59 11.23 -16.34
C LYS A 90 -18.28 10.71 -17.60
N ALA A 91 -18.55 11.57 -18.56
CA ALA A 91 -19.11 11.18 -19.86
C ALA A 91 -18.16 10.25 -20.64
N ALA A 92 -16.86 10.60 -20.71
CA ALA A 92 -15.84 9.79 -21.37
C ALA A 92 -15.68 8.39 -20.76
N LEU A 93 -15.67 8.28 -19.43
CA LEU A 93 -15.55 6.99 -18.71
C LEU A 93 -16.75 6.06 -18.92
N ASN A 94 -17.90 6.59 -19.31
CA ASN A 94 -19.08 5.80 -19.67
C ASN A 94 -19.10 5.30 -21.12
N ILE A 95 -18.16 5.74 -21.98
CA ILE A 95 -18.04 5.25 -23.36
C ILE A 95 -17.39 3.86 -23.30
N PRO A 96 -18.02 2.83 -23.94
CA PRO A 96 -17.41 1.50 -23.98
C PRO A 96 -16.00 1.53 -24.58
N GLY A 97 -15.04 0.89 -23.91
CA GLY A 97 -13.64 0.81 -24.35
C GLY A 97 -12.74 1.98 -23.95
N VAL A 98 -13.27 3.12 -23.53
CA VAL A 98 -12.45 4.29 -23.15
C VAL A 98 -11.83 4.13 -21.76
N ALA A 99 -12.58 3.64 -20.78
CA ALA A 99 -12.09 3.46 -19.42
C ALA A 99 -10.84 2.55 -19.31
N PRO A 100 -10.76 1.39 -19.98
CA PRO A 100 -9.56 0.55 -19.96
C PRO A 100 -8.32 1.19 -20.61
N ILE A 101 -8.53 2.07 -21.60
CA ILE A 101 -7.43 2.80 -22.26
C ILE A 101 -6.89 3.89 -21.33
N MET A 102 -7.77 4.62 -20.65
CA MET A 102 -7.38 5.71 -19.74
C MET A 102 -6.80 5.19 -18.43
N MET A 103 -7.27 4.05 -17.95
CA MET A 103 -6.87 3.45 -16.68
C MET A 103 -6.67 1.94 -16.87
N PRO A 104 -5.48 1.52 -17.27
CA PRO A 104 -5.19 0.11 -17.52
C PRO A 104 -5.33 -0.71 -16.25
N THR A 105 -5.82 -1.93 -16.39
CA THR A 105 -5.86 -2.91 -15.31
C THR A 105 -4.45 -3.45 -15.07
N SER A 106 -4.06 -3.60 -13.81
CA SER A 106 -2.86 -4.32 -13.43
C SER A 106 -3.26 -5.67 -12.84
N PRO A 107 -2.73 -6.81 -13.33
CA PRO A 107 -3.02 -8.10 -12.72
C PRO A 107 -2.65 -8.07 -11.24
N PHE A 108 -3.60 -8.44 -10.39
CA PHE A 108 -3.31 -8.58 -8.97
C PHE A 108 -2.53 -9.87 -8.71
N LYS A 109 -1.45 -9.76 -7.97
CA LYS A 109 -0.69 -10.88 -7.42
C LYS A 109 -0.60 -10.69 -5.90
N GLU A 110 -0.81 -11.75 -5.14
CA GLU A 110 -0.56 -11.70 -3.70
C GLU A 110 0.91 -11.40 -3.43
N LEU A 111 1.18 -10.70 -2.34
CA LEU A 111 2.53 -10.29 -1.93
C LEU A 111 3.34 -9.56 -3.04
N TYR A 112 2.67 -8.73 -3.84
CA TYR A 112 3.25 -8.10 -5.04
C TYR A 112 4.48 -7.21 -4.79
N PHE A 113 4.76 -6.84 -3.55
CA PHE A 113 5.95 -6.06 -3.18
C PHE A 113 7.11 -6.92 -2.65
N MET A 114 6.92 -8.23 -2.47
CA MET A 114 7.88 -9.10 -1.78
C MET A 114 9.29 -9.03 -2.39
N GLU A 115 9.41 -9.20 -3.71
CA GLU A 115 10.71 -9.18 -4.37
C GLU A 115 11.49 -7.87 -4.17
N LYS A 116 10.78 -6.75 -4.16
CA LYS A 116 11.39 -5.44 -3.92
C LYS A 116 11.72 -5.25 -2.43
N ALA A 117 10.83 -5.67 -1.54
CA ALA A 117 11.04 -5.57 -0.10
C ALA A 117 12.26 -6.38 0.37
N LYS A 118 12.50 -7.56 -0.22
CA LYS A 118 13.71 -8.36 0.04
C LYS A 118 15.02 -7.64 -0.30
N ARG A 119 15.03 -6.80 -1.34
CA ARG A 119 16.22 -5.99 -1.64
C ARG A 119 16.50 -4.99 -0.54
N PHE A 120 15.47 -4.41 0.08
CA PHE A 120 15.66 -3.52 1.23
C PHE A 120 16.19 -4.26 2.46
N GLN A 121 15.75 -5.50 2.72
CA GLN A 121 16.29 -6.31 3.83
C GLN A 121 17.78 -6.61 3.68
N GLN A 122 18.28 -6.77 2.46
CA GLN A 122 19.70 -6.99 2.20
C GLN A 122 20.57 -5.77 2.51
N GLU A 123 19.97 -4.58 2.49
CA GLU A 123 20.66 -3.31 2.58
C GLU A 123 20.42 -2.56 3.89
N ILE A 124 19.36 -2.91 4.63
CA ILE A 124 18.94 -2.25 5.87
C ILE A 124 18.73 -3.32 6.93
N THR A 125 19.64 -3.37 7.88
CA THR A 125 19.68 -4.37 8.96
C THR A 125 19.50 -3.76 10.35
N ASP A 126 19.57 -2.44 10.46
CA ASP A 126 19.63 -1.74 11.74
C ASP A 126 18.24 -1.32 12.28
N VAL A 127 17.20 -1.43 11.43
CA VAL A 127 15.83 -1.05 11.77
C VAL A 127 14.86 -2.11 11.22
N PRO A 128 13.87 -2.54 12.00
CA PRO A 128 12.85 -3.46 11.53
C PRO A 128 12.13 -2.93 10.28
N LEU A 129 12.05 -3.75 9.24
CA LEU A 129 11.30 -3.45 8.02
C LEU A 129 9.91 -4.07 8.12
N ILE A 130 8.90 -3.27 7.81
CA ILE A 130 7.49 -3.66 7.89
C ILE A 130 6.96 -3.86 6.48
N TYR A 131 6.57 -5.09 6.18
CA TYR A 131 6.03 -5.43 4.86
C TYR A 131 4.63 -4.82 4.65
N VAL A 132 4.32 -4.39 3.43
CA VAL A 132 2.96 -4.02 3.01
C VAL A 132 2.73 -4.46 1.56
N GLY A 133 1.51 -4.90 1.28
CA GLY A 133 1.07 -5.16 -0.10
C GLY A 133 0.62 -6.60 -0.37
N GLY A 134 -0.64 -6.75 -0.75
CA GLY A 134 -1.17 -7.98 -1.30
C GLY A 134 -1.48 -9.11 -0.32
N VAL A 135 -1.47 -8.88 0.98
CA VAL A 135 -1.85 -9.90 1.98
C VAL A 135 -3.34 -10.21 1.87
N GLN A 136 -3.69 -11.50 1.77
CA GLN A 136 -5.08 -11.99 1.67
C GLN A 136 -5.38 -13.23 2.52
N SER A 137 -4.37 -13.93 3.01
CA SER A 137 -4.53 -15.20 3.70
C SER A 137 -3.56 -15.35 4.87
N GLY A 138 -3.83 -16.32 5.75
CA GLY A 138 -2.90 -16.74 6.78
C GLY A 138 -1.61 -17.32 6.20
N ASP A 139 -1.70 -18.01 5.07
CA ASP A 139 -0.50 -18.48 4.34
C ASP A 139 0.39 -17.31 3.89
N ASN A 140 -0.20 -16.20 3.45
CA ASN A 140 0.57 -15.00 3.15
C ASN A 140 1.26 -14.42 4.40
N CYS A 141 0.56 -14.43 5.53
CA CYS A 141 1.14 -13.98 6.80
C CYS A 141 2.35 -14.83 7.17
N GLN A 142 2.21 -16.17 7.10
CA GLN A 142 3.29 -17.08 7.37
C GLN A 142 4.46 -16.88 6.39
N GLN A 143 4.18 -16.77 5.09
CA GLN A 143 5.21 -16.53 4.09
C GLN A 143 6.00 -15.24 4.37
N ILE A 144 5.35 -14.15 4.79
CA ILE A 144 6.03 -12.89 5.15
C ILE A 144 6.99 -13.11 6.32
N MET A 145 6.55 -13.86 7.35
CA MET A 145 7.38 -14.18 8.51
C MET A 145 8.56 -15.08 8.12
N ASP A 146 8.34 -16.08 7.28
CA ASP A 146 9.39 -16.99 6.78
C ASP A 146 10.45 -16.25 5.96
N GLU A 147 10.07 -15.17 5.27
CA GLU A 147 10.98 -14.27 4.54
C GLU A 147 11.71 -13.27 5.46
N GLY A 148 11.48 -13.36 6.79
CA GLY A 148 12.21 -12.59 7.80
C GLY A 148 11.63 -11.22 8.14
N PHE A 149 10.39 -10.92 7.74
CA PHE A 149 9.68 -9.72 8.22
C PHE A 149 8.95 -10.03 9.53
N GLU A 150 9.28 -9.34 10.60
CA GLU A 150 8.60 -9.51 11.89
C GLU A 150 7.22 -8.85 11.95
N LEU A 151 6.99 -7.85 11.10
CA LEU A 151 5.77 -7.05 11.07
C LEU A 151 5.29 -6.85 9.63
N PHE A 152 3.98 -6.75 9.47
CA PHE A 152 3.37 -6.38 8.19
C PHE A 152 2.10 -5.55 8.38
N GLN A 153 1.77 -4.74 7.38
CA GLN A 153 0.60 -3.87 7.37
C GLN A 153 -0.43 -4.39 6.38
N ILE A 154 -1.69 -4.46 6.81
CA ILE A 154 -2.83 -4.90 6.00
C ILE A 154 -3.91 -3.80 5.96
N ALA A 155 -4.64 -3.69 4.86
CA ALA A 155 -5.72 -2.73 4.70
C ALA A 155 -6.97 -3.35 4.03
N HIS A 156 -6.90 -3.69 2.75
CA HIS A 156 -8.06 -4.16 1.98
C HIS A 156 -8.76 -5.38 2.59
N VAL A 157 -7.99 -6.27 3.17
CA VAL A 157 -8.49 -7.47 3.84
C VAL A 157 -9.41 -7.09 5.00
N LEU A 158 -9.00 -6.12 5.84
CA LEU A 158 -9.81 -5.67 6.97
C LEU A 158 -11.07 -4.91 6.56
N ILE A 159 -11.08 -4.29 5.37
CA ILE A 159 -12.32 -3.71 4.81
C ILE A 159 -13.28 -4.81 4.36
N LYS A 160 -12.75 -5.90 3.80
CA LYS A 160 -13.53 -7.06 3.35
C LYS A 160 -14.01 -7.88 4.54
N ASP A 161 -13.13 -8.13 5.47
CA ASP A 161 -13.33 -8.97 6.64
C ASP A 161 -12.65 -8.35 7.88
N PRO A 162 -13.39 -7.59 8.70
CA PRO A 162 -12.85 -6.97 9.91
C PRO A 162 -12.31 -7.98 10.94
N ASP A 163 -12.80 -9.21 10.93
CA ASP A 163 -12.38 -10.29 11.82
C ASP A 163 -11.27 -11.18 11.24
N PHE A 164 -10.64 -10.77 10.16
CA PHE A 164 -9.59 -11.52 9.45
C PHE A 164 -8.54 -12.13 10.39
N VAL A 165 -8.05 -11.37 11.35
CA VAL A 165 -7.02 -11.86 12.29
C VAL A 165 -7.54 -13.01 13.14
N LYS A 166 -8.80 -12.94 13.62
CA LYS A 166 -9.43 -14.01 14.37
C LYS A 166 -9.61 -15.26 13.50
N HIS A 167 -10.09 -15.07 12.26
CA HIS A 167 -10.26 -16.19 11.33
C HIS A 167 -8.93 -16.88 11.01
N VAL A 168 -7.83 -16.12 10.87
CA VAL A 168 -6.48 -16.71 10.70
C VAL A 168 -6.02 -17.44 11.96
N GLN A 169 -6.32 -16.92 13.16
CA GLN A 169 -6.02 -17.62 14.41
C GLN A 169 -6.76 -18.95 14.54
N GLU A 170 -8.02 -19.01 14.10
CA GLU A 170 -8.84 -20.23 14.10
C GLU A 170 -8.46 -21.19 12.97
N ASN A 171 -8.11 -20.67 11.81
CA ASN A 171 -7.67 -21.43 10.64
C ASN A 171 -6.47 -20.73 9.97
N PRO A 172 -5.24 -21.23 10.17
CA PRO A 172 -4.02 -20.66 9.58
C PRO A 172 -4.03 -20.56 8.05
N HIS A 173 -4.87 -21.35 7.37
CA HIS A 173 -5.04 -21.34 5.91
C HIS A 173 -6.22 -20.46 5.44
N TYR A 174 -6.84 -19.71 6.36
CA TYR A 174 -7.95 -18.84 6.01
C TYR A 174 -7.57 -17.82 4.94
N HIS A 175 -8.46 -17.65 3.96
CA HIS A 175 -8.31 -16.67 2.87
C HIS A 175 -9.54 -15.78 2.81
N ALA A 176 -9.36 -14.45 2.91
CA ALA A 176 -10.46 -13.48 2.95
C ALA A 176 -11.19 -13.28 1.61
N GLY A 177 -10.61 -13.72 0.49
CA GLY A 177 -11.25 -13.70 -0.83
C GLY A 177 -11.54 -12.30 -1.36
N CYS A 178 -10.68 -11.32 -1.10
CA CYS A 178 -10.82 -9.98 -1.69
C CYS A 178 -10.53 -10.02 -3.18
N GLY A 179 -11.56 -9.91 -4.02
CA GLY A 179 -11.46 -9.97 -5.48
C GLY A 179 -10.80 -8.76 -6.15
N ARG A 180 -10.26 -7.81 -5.37
CA ARG A 180 -9.59 -6.59 -5.86
C ARG A 180 -10.39 -5.80 -6.89
N SER A 181 -11.70 -5.73 -6.69
CA SER A 181 -12.59 -4.85 -7.48
C SER A 181 -12.33 -3.36 -7.20
N ASN A 182 -11.61 -3.06 -6.13
CA ASN A 182 -11.33 -1.72 -5.63
C ASN A 182 -12.61 -0.88 -5.39
N TYR A 183 -13.75 -1.52 -5.22
CA TYR A 183 -15.01 -0.85 -4.93
C TYR A 183 -14.92 0.01 -3.66
N CYS A 184 -14.29 -0.50 -2.62
CA CYS A 184 -14.00 0.23 -1.38
C CYS A 184 -13.22 1.54 -1.64
N VAL A 185 -12.26 1.53 -2.58
CA VAL A 185 -11.50 2.73 -2.98
C VAL A 185 -12.42 3.76 -3.62
N GLY A 186 -13.34 3.32 -4.49
CA GLY A 186 -14.33 4.21 -5.09
C GLY A 186 -15.29 4.84 -4.07
N ARG A 187 -15.46 4.21 -2.92
CA ARG A 187 -16.34 4.69 -1.82
C ARG A 187 -15.59 5.42 -0.72
N MET A 188 -14.28 5.47 -0.71
CA MET A 188 -13.49 6.06 0.39
C MET A 188 -13.82 7.52 0.69
N TYR A 189 -14.43 8.23 -0.27
CA TYR A 189 -14.87 9.62 -0.11
C TYR A 189 -16.33 9.74 0.34
N THR A 190 -17.00 8.63 0.65
CA THR A 190 -18.37 8.59 1.18
C THR A 190 -18.34 8.27 2.67
N ILE A 191 -19.47 8.50 3.35
CA ILE A 191 -19.60 8.23 4.80
C ILE A 191 -19.50 6.72 5.10
N ASP A 192 -19.83 5.87 4.13
CA ASP A 192 -19.97 4.43 4.32
C ASP A 192 -19.02 3.68 3.37
N MET A 193 -17.79 3.41 3.85
CA MET A 193 -16.83 2.61 3.12
C MET A 193 -17.15 1.11 3.31
N LYS A 194 -17.47 0.43 2.21
CA LYS A 194 -17.81 -1.01 2.15
C LYS A 194 -17.04 -1.75 1.07
N CYS A 195 -16.91 -3.05 1.29
CA CYS A 195 -16.56 -4.00 0.23
C CYS A 195 -17.81 -4.43 -0.54
#